data_6607f8246885cad2656068987152c0e1
#
_entry.id   6607f8246885cad2656068987152c0e1
#
_cell.length_a   1.000
_cell.length_b   1.000
_cell.length_c   1.000
_cell.angle_alpha   90.00
_cell.angle_beta   90.00
_cell.angle_gamma   90.00
#
_symmetry.space_group_name_H-M   'P 1'
#
loop_
_entity.id
_entity.type
_entity.pdbx_description
1 polymer ?
#
loop_
_entity_poly.entity_id
_entity_poly.type
_entity_poly.pdbx_seq_one_letter_code
_entity_poly.pdbx_strand_id
1 'polypeptide(L)'
;VRKNQTQILAMVTAIFVGITLFSVVNAKTPQENKAAGVAFLTTNAKKNNIVTTKSGLQYEIVTPGTGKMPAATDTVTVNYKGTKIDGQEFDSSYSRGEPASFPVNALITGWTEGLQLMKEGARYRFYIPSELAYGETGGGTIEPNEALIFDVELIKIE
;
A
#
# COMPACT_ATOMS: atom_id res chain seq x y z
N VAL A 1 54.20 -45.72 51.19
CA VAL A 1 54.05 -45.19 49.82
C VAL A 1 52.67 -44.63 49.67
N ARG A 2 52.49 -43.30 49.73
CA ARG A 2 51.24 -42.64 49.50
C ARG A 2 51.38 -41.74 48.25
N LYS A 3 50.59 -42.00 47.21
CA LYS A 3 50.50 -41.17 46.03
C LYS A 3 49.48 -40.05 46.29
N ASN A 4 50.00 -38.80 46.29
CA ASN A 4 49.11 -37.63 46.23
C ASN A 4 48.65 -37.42 44.78
N GLN A 5 47.34 -37.46 44.59
CA GLN A 5 46.73 -36.99 43.35
C GLN A 5 46.30 -35.56 43.58
N THR A 6 46.97 -34.64 42.90
CA THR A 6 46.59 -33.26 42.82
C THR A 6 45.52 -33.16 41.71
N GLN A 7 44.31 -32.89 42.12
CA GLN A 7 43.19 -32.59 41.14
C GLN A 7 43.38 -31.16 40.66
N ILE A 8 43.64 -31.02 39.37
CA ILE A 8 43.62 -29.75 38.68
C ILE A 8 42.18 -29.45 38.31
N LEU A 9 41.56 -28.49 39.01
CA LEU A 9 40.24 -27.96 38.70
C LEU A 9 40.35 -27.02 37.50
N ALA A 10 39.98 -27.50 36.31
CA ALA A 10 39.88 -26.67 35.12
C ALA A 10 38.58 -25.84 35.19
N MET A 11 38.75 -24.55 35.46
CA MET A 11 37.66 -23.57 35.31
C MET A 11 37.38 -23.40 33.82
N VAL A 12 36.27 -23.95 33.36
CA VAL A 12 35.72 -23.63 32.02
C VAL A 12 34.95 -22.33 32.17
N THR A 13 35.56 -21.23 31.79
CA THR A 13 34.87 -19.95 31.59
C THR A 13 34.06 -20.04 30.33
N ALA A 14 32.75 -20.29 30.47
CA ALA A 14 31.80 -20.17 29.36
C ALA A 14 31.64 -18.69 29.01
N ILE A 15 32.28 -18.27 27.92
CA ILE A 15 32.03 -16.97 27.31
C ILE A 15 30.66 -17.06 26.61
N PHE A 16 29.61 -16.53 27.25
CA PHE A 16 28.34 -16.26 26.61
C PHE A 16 28.55 -15.11 25.61
N VAL A 17 28.86 -15.44 24.35
CA VAL A 17 28.72 -14.51 23.26
C VAL A 17 27.21 -14.37 23.00
N GLY A 18 26.64 -13.34 23.58
CA GLY A 18 25.26 -12.92 23.26
C GLY A 18 25.19 -12.52 21.80
N ILE A 19 24.79 -13.46 20.94
CA ILE A 19 24.38 -13.13 19.57
C ILE A 19 23.03 -12.42 19.70
N THR A 20 23.07 -11.10 19.80
CA THR A 20 21.88 -10.29 19.52
C THR A 20 21.55 -10.50 18.06
N LEU A 21 20.58 -11.35 17.79
CA LEU A 21 19.90 -11.43 16.50
C LEU A 21 19.21 -10.07 16.28
N PHE A 22 19.93 -9.13 15.66
CA PHE A 22 19.32 -8.02 14.99
C PHE A 22 18.52 -8.63 13.85
N SER A 23 17.21 -8.75 14.01
CA SER A 23 16.30 -8.97 12.88
C SER A 23 16.43 -7.74 11.99
N VAL A 24 17.30 -7.84 10.99
CA VAL A 24 17.30 -6.90 9.88
C VAL A 24 15.98 -7.15 9.18
N VAL A 25 15.00 -6.28 9.42
CA VAL A 25 13.80 -6.24 8.59
C VAL A 25 14.28 -5.76 7.25
N ASN A 26 14.69 -6.70 6.39
CA ASN A 26 15.03 -6.37 5.01
C ASN A 26 13.79 -5.82 4.33
N ALA A 27 13.89 -4.62 3.76
CA ALA A 27 12.91 -4.11 2.84
C ALA A 27 12.68 -5.15 1.73
N LYS A 28 11.43 -5.31 1.30
CA LYS A 28 11.12 -6.26 0.23
C LYS A 28 11.80 -5.84 -1.06
N THR A 29 12.25 -6.81 -1.82
CA THR A 29 12.76 -6.54 -3.17
C THR A 29 11.62 -6.11 -4.10
N PRO A 30 11.91 -5.42 -5.22
CA PRO A 30 10.88 -5.08 -6.22
C PRO A 30 10.10 -6.29 -6.73
N GLN A 31 10.74 -7.45 -6.84
CA GLN A 31 10.12 -8.71 -7.24
C GLN A 31 9.16 -9.25 -6.18
N GLU A 32 9.55 -9.16 -4.92
CA GLU A 32 8.69 -9.55 -3.79
C GLU A 32 7.48 -8.62 -3.66
N ASN A 33 7.66 -7.31 -3.86
CA ASN A 33 6.55 -6.36 -3.90
C ASN A 33 5.58 -6.69 -5.03
N LYS A 34 6.10 -6.96 -6.24
CA LYS A 34 5.29 -7.36 -7.39
C LYS A 34 4.48 -8.62 -7.11
N ALA A 35 5.14 -9.66 -6.61
CA ALA A 35 4.49 -10.93 -6.30
C ALA A 35 3.41 -10.78 -5.22
N ALA A 36 3.69 -10.01 -4.17
CA ALA A 36 2.74 -9.74 -3.10
C ALA A 36 1.51 -8.96 -3.62
N GLY A 37 1.74 -7.95 -4.48
CA GLY A 37 0.68 -7.17 -5.10
C GLY A 37 -0.23 -8.02 -6.00
N VAL A 38 0.36 -8.84 -6.85
CA VAL A 38 -0.39 -9.77 -7.73
C VAL A 38 -1.21 -10.76 -6.91
N ALA A 39 -0.62 -11.38 -5.89
CA ALA A 39 -1.32 -12.33 -5.01
C ALA A 39 -2.50 -11.66 -4.28
N PHE A 40 -2.28 -10.45 -3.75
CA PHE A 40 -3.32 -9.65 -3.09
C PHE A 40 -4.49 -9.35 -4.05
N LEU A 41 -4.20 -8.81 -5.24
CA LEU A 41 -5.22 -8.43 -6.23
C LEU A 41 -5.97 -9.65 -6.77
N THR A 42 -5.29 -10.78 -6.98
CA THR A 42 -5.90 -12.04 -7.42
C THR A 42 -6.92 -12.56 -6.39
N THR A 43 -6.57 -12.48 -5.11
CA THR A 43 -7.48 -12.87 -4.03
C THR A 43 -8.64 -11.88 -3.90
N ASN A 44 -8.33 -10.57 -3.98
CA ASN A 44 -9.33 -9.51 -3.85
C ASN A 44 -10.40 -9.58 -4.94
N ALA A 45 -10.01 -9.89 -6.18
CA ALA A 45 -10.92 -10.02 -7.32
C ALA A 45 -12.02 -11.08 -7.14
N LYS A 46 -11.83 -12.03 -6.23
CA LYS A 46 -12.81 -13.10 -5.94
C LYS A 46 -13.95 -12.65 -5.04
N LYS A 47 -13.86 -11.47 -4.44
CA LYS A 47 -14.90 -10.94 -3.58
C LYS A 47 -16.07 -10.42 -4.42
N ASN A 48 -17.29 -10.66 -3.97
CA ASN A 48 -18.51 -10.33 -4.73
C ASN A 48 -18.74 -8.84 -4.96
N ASN A 49 -18.13 -7.99 -4.12
CA ASN A 49 -18.26 -6.52 -4.18
C ASN A 49 -17.12 -5.83 -4.93
N ILE A 50 -16.20 -6.58 -5.51
CA ILE A 50 -15.07 -6.05 -6.26
C ILE A 50 -15.33 -6.14 -7.76
N VAL A 51 -15.13 -5.02 -8.43
CA VAL A 51 -15.15 -4.92 -9.90
C VAL A 51 -13.71 -4.76 -10.37
N THR A 52 -13.32 -5.53 -11.40
CA THR A 52 -12.02 -5.41 -12.05
C THR A 52 -12.23 -4.85 -13.45
N THR A 53 -11.54 -3.75 -13.78
CA THR A 53 -11.58 -3.15 -15.12
C THR A 53 -10.59 -3.83 -16.07
N LYS A 54 -10.66 -3.49 -17.36
CA LYS A 54 -9.73 -4.05 -18.37
C LYS A 54 -8.27 -3.72 -18.10
N SER A 55 -7.98 -2.59 -17.46
CA SER A 55 -6.62 -2.18 -17.11
C SER A 55 -6.04 -2.97 -15.93
N GLY A 56 -6.89 -3.66 -15.17
CA GLY A 56 -6.53 -4.33 -13.93
C GLY A 56 -6.82 -3.50 -12.69
N LEU A 57 -7.34 -2.28 -12.82
CA LEU A 57 -7.85 -1.52 -11.68
C LEU A 57 -9.00 -2.29 -11.03
N GLN A 58 -8.97 -2.40 -9.71
CA GLN A 58 -10.08 -2.95 -8.95
C GLN A 58 -10.71 -1.87 -8.09
N TYR A 59 -12.01 -1.95 -7.91
CA TYR A 59 -12.72 -1.02 -7.02
C TYR A 59 -13.92 -1.66 -6.33
N GLU A 60 -14.27 -1.05 -5.23
CA GLU A 60 -15.45 -1.33 -4.43
C GLU A 60 -16.25 -0.03 -4.28
N ILE A 61 -17.55 -0.11 -4.49
CA ILE A 61 -18.46 1.03 -4.28
C ILE A 61 -18.92 1.00 -2.82
N VAL A 62 -18.42 1.94 -2.01
CA VAL A 62 -18.84 2.10 -0.63
C VAL A 62 -20.11 2.95 -0.55
N THR A 63 -20.11 4.06 -1.29
CA THR A 63 -21.29 4.95 -1.48
C THR A 63 -21.35 5.32 -2.95
N PRO A 64 -22.48 5.12 -3.64
CA PRO A 64 -22.55 5.29 -5.09
C PRO A 64 -22.54 6.75 -5.57
N GLY A 65 -22.93 7.70 -4.71
CA GLY A 65 -23.09 9.10 -5.10
C GLY A 65 -24.31 9.33 -6.00
N THR A 66 -24.61 10.60 -6.27
CA THR A 66 -25.82 10.98 -7.04
C THR A 66 -25.56 12.07 -8.07
N GLY A 67 -24.39 12.76 -8.00
CA GLY A 67 -24.04 13.85 -8.90
C GLY A 67 -23.50 13.40 -10.27
N LYS A 68 -22.78 14.30 -10.90
CA LYS A 68 -22.14 14.06 -12.20
C LYS A 68 -20.87 13.23 -12.03
N MET A 69 -20.42 12.59 -13.09
CA MET A 69 -19.11 11.96 -13.20
C MET A 69 -18.13 12.96 -13.84
N PRO A 70 -16.88 13.05 -13.32
CA PRO A 70 -15.90 13.94 -13.91
C PRO A 70 -15.35 13.39 -15.23
N ALA A 71 -14.96 14.31 -16.11
CA ALA A 71 -14.14 14.00 -17.28
C ALA A 71 -12.64 14.10 -16.92
N ALA A 72 -11.78 13.57 -17.81
CA ALA A 72 -10.34 13.62 -17.62
C ALA A 72 -9.77 15.05 -17.53
N THR A 73 -10.45 16.03 -18.11
CA THR A 73 -10.06 17.44 -18.14
C THR A 73 -10.58 18.26 -16.96
N ASP A 74 -11.41 17.67 -16.10
CA ASP A 74 -11.98 18.35 -14.95
C ASP A 74 -10.98 18.39 -13.78
N THR A 75 -11.20 19.34 -12.89
CA THR A 75 -10.59 19.40 -11.56
C THR A 75 -11.60 18.88 -10.54
N VAL A 76 -11.15 18.07 -9.60
CA VAL A 76 -11.99 17.48 -8.57
C VAL A 76 -11.47 17.83 -7.17
N THR A 77 -12.40 17.98 -6.23
CA THR A 77 -12.09 18.08 -4.80
C THR A 77 -12.45 16.75 -4.14
N VAL A 78 -11.48 16.16 -3.46
CA VAL A 78 -11.60 14.83 -2.85
C VAL A 78 -11.09 14.82 -1.42
N ASN A 79 -11.65 13.94 -0.61
CA ASN A 79 -10.97 13.39 0.56
C ASN A 79 -10.44 12.00 0.22
N TYR A 80 -9.29 11.67 0.74
CA TYR A 80 -8.70 10.36 0.47
C TYR A 80 -7.73 9.89 1.55
N LYS A 81 -7.51 8.59 1.57
CA LYS A 81 -6.50 7.92 2.37
C LYS A 81 -5.85 6.82 1.54
N GLY A 82 -4.54 6.88 1.40
CA GLY A 82 -3.74 5.88 0.72
C GLY A 82 -3.00 4.98 1.69
N THR A 83 -3.08 3.67 1.47
CA THR A 83 -2.37 2.65 2.24
C THR A 83 -1.65 1.67 1.32
N LYS A 84 -0.58 1.08 1.82
CA LYS A 84 0.04 -0.10 1.24
C LYS A 84 -0.82 -1.33 1.53
N ILE A 85 -0.56 -2.45 0.87
CA ILE A 85 -1.33 -3.69 1.08
C ILE A 85 -1.17 -4.29 2.48
N ASP A 86 -0.12 -3.90 3.22
CA ASP A 86 0.08 -4.26 4.64
C ASP A 86 -0.68 -3.34 5.62
N GLY A 87 -1.39 -2.33 5.11
CA GLY A 87 -2.17 -1.39 5.89
C GLY A 87 -1.42 -0.12 6.32
N GLN A 88 -0.13 0.01 6.00
CA GLN A 88 0.63 1.22 6.30
C GLN A 88 0.10 2.42 5.49
N GLU A 89 -0.38 3.45 6.19
CA GLU A 89 -0.78 4.71 5.58
C GLU A 89 0.46 5.47 5.06
N PHE A 90 0.38 5.99 3.85
CA PHE A 90 1.45 6.79 3.26
C PHE A 90 1.00 8.19 2.86
N ASP A 91 -0.29 8.42 2.69
CA ASP A 91 -0.86 9.74 2.40
C ASP A 91 -2.34 9.81 2.78
N SER A 92 -2.79 10.98 3.25
CA SER A 92 -4.18 11.19 3.64
C SER A 92 -4.53 12.68 3.69
N SER A 93 -5.63 13.07 3.03
CA SER A 93 -6.21 14.41 3.19
C SER A 93 -6.75 14.62 4.60
N TYR A 94 -7.26 13.57 5.24
CA TYR A 94 -7.77 13.63 6.61
C TYR A 94 -6.67 13.99 7.61
N SER A 95 -5.46 13.46 7.43
CA SER A 95 -4.31 13.78 8.28
C SER A 95 -3.85 15.23 8.14
N ARG A 96 -4.11 15.86 6.99
CA ARG A 96 -3.85 17.28 6.75
C ARG A 96 -4.99 18.18 7.21
N GLY A 97 -6.17 17.64 7.52
CA GLY A 97 -7.34 18.35 8.01
C GLY A 97 -8.15 19.08 6.93
N GLU A 98 -7.86 18.89 5.65
CA GLU A 98 -8.55 19.54 4.54
C GLU A 98 -8.62 18.65 3.29
N PRO A 99 -9.69 18.74 2.48
CA PRO A 99 -9.76 18.10 1.18
C PRO A 99 -8.67 18.65 0.23
N ALA A 100 -8.36 17.86 -0.78
CA ALA A 100 -7.40 18.22 -1.82
C ALA A 100 -8.09 18.37 -3.18
N SER A 101 -7.63 19.34 -3.98
CA SER A 101 -8.10 19.53 -5.35
C SER A 101 -7.03 19.12 -6.35
N PHE A 102 -7.43 18.35 -7.36
CA PHE A 102 -6.54 17.81 -8.39
C PHE A 102 -7.19 17.87 -9.77
N PRO A 103 -6.41 18.22 -10.82
CA PRO A 103 -6.80 17.88 -12.20
C PRO A 103 -6.83 16.35 -12.35
N VAL A 104 -7.92 15.82 -12.89
CA VAL A 104 -8.11 14.34 -13.02
C VAL A 104 -6.98 13.69 -13.81
N ASN A 105 -6.51 14.35 -14.87
CA ASN A 105 -5.45 13.83 -15.76
C ASN A 105 -4.01 14.09 -15.27
N ALA A 106 -3.83 14.69 -14.11
CA ALA A 106 -2.51 14.97 -13.51
C ALA A 106 -2.12 13.99 -12.39
N LEU A 107 -2.81 12.87 -12.27
CA LEU A 107 -2.68 11.89 -11.21
C LEU A 107 -2.09 10.57 -11.74
N ILE A 108 -1.80 9.63 -10.84
CA ILE A 108 -1.46 8.26 -11.25
C ILE A 108 -2.60 7.67 -12.09
N THR A 109 -2.25 6.80 -13.03
CA THR A 109 -3.19 6.26 -14.02
C THR A 109 -4.43 5.63 -13.40
N GLY A 110 -4.25 4.90 -12.28
CA GLY A 110 -5.37 4.29 -11.56
C GLY A 110 -6.38 5.31 -11.01
N TRP A 111 -5.91 6.49 -10.57
CA TRP A 111 -6.78 7.57 -10.13
C TRP A 111 -7.50 8.26 -11.29
N THR A 112 -6.78 8.55 -12.37
CA THR A 112 -7.38 9.14 -13.57
C THR A 112 -8.52 8.27 -14.13
N GLU A 113 -8.31 6.96 -14.17
CA GLU A 113 -9.37 6.02 -14.56
C GLU A 113 -10.48 5.95 -13.51
N GLY A 114 -10.12 5.76 -12.25
CA GLY A 114 -11.07 5.51 -11.16
C GLY A 114 -12.00 6.69 -10.89
N LEU A 115 -11.50 7.92 -10.89
CA LEU A 115 -12.31 9.12 -10.66
C LEU A 115 -13.40 9.29 -11.71
N GLN A 116 -13.17 8.92 -12.97
CA GLN A 116 -14.15 8.98 -14.05
C GLN A 116 -15.27 7.93 -13.92
N LEU A 117 -15.14 6.97 -13.00
CA LEU A 117 -16.16 6.00 -12.64
C LEU A 117 -17.05 6.46 -11.47
N MET A 118 -16.60 7.50 -10.76
CA MET A 118 -17.29 8.02 -9.56
C MET A 118 -18.25 9.15 -9.91
N LYS A 119 -19.36 9.22 -9.17
CA LYS A 119 -20.23 10.40 -9.15
C LYS A 119 -19.88 11.32 -7.99
N GLU A 120 -20.18 12.59 -8.09
CA GLU A 120 -20.11 13.49 -6.92
C GLU A 120 -20.93 12.91 -5.77
N GLY A 121 -20.35 12.96 -4.57
CA GLY A 121 -20.91 12.35 -3.36
C GLY A 121 -20.56 10.86 -3.21
N ALA A 122 -19.90 10.24 -4.20
CA ALA A 122 -19.49 8.85 -4.10
C ALA A 122 -18.28 8.66 -3.20
N ARG A 123 -18.22 7.47 -2.61
CA ARG A 123 -17.03 6.96 -1.94
C ARG A 123 -16.70 5.58 -2.49
N TYR A 124 -15.51 5.45 -3.03
CA TYR A 124 -14.99 4.20 -3.58
C TYR A 124 -13.70 3.82 -2.87
N ARG A 125 -13.45 2.53 -2.83
CA ARG A 125 -12.14 2.00 -2.47
C ARG A 125 -11.51 1.42 -3.72
N PHE A 126 -10.33 1.93 -4.09
CA PHE A 126 -9.55 1.47 -5.21
C PHE A 126 -8.41 0.58 -4.75
N TYR A 127 -8.16 -0.47 -5.50
CA TYR A 127 -7.03 -1.38 -5.35
C TYR A 127 -6.24 -1.32 -6.65
N ILE A 128 -5.08 -0.69 -6.60
CA ILE A 128 -4.36 -0.24 -7.78
C ILE A 128 -3.10 -1.09 -7.96
N PRO A 129 -2.98 -1.87 -9.05
CA PRO A 129 -1.73 -2.55 -9.35
C PRO A 129 -0.62 -1.54 -9.62
N SER A 130 0.63 -1.93 -9.36
CA SER A 130 1.78 -1.02 -9.44
C SER A 130 1.92 -0.33 -10.80
N GLU A 131 1.54 -0.99 -11.89
CA GLU A 131 1.58 -0.45 -13.26
C GLU A 131 0.67 0.75 -13.46
N LEU A 132 -0.39 0.87 -12.66
CA LEU A 132 -1.32 2.00 -12.67
C LEU A 132 -1.03 3.01 -11.53
N ALA A 133 0.06 2.81 -10.80
CA ALA A 133 0.51 3.63 -9.70
C ALA A 133 1.93 4.17 -9.96
N TYR A 134 2.90 3.80 -9.16
CA TYR A 134 4.27 4.32 -9.26
C TYR A 134 5.26 3.38 -9.97
N GLY A 135 4.80 2.22 -10.43
CA GLY A 135 5.55 1.31 -11.28
C GLY A 135 6.83 0.77 -10.67
N GLU A 136 7.79 0.48 -11.55
CA GLU A 136 9.08 -0.11 -11.19
C GLU A 136 10.03 0.85 -10.46
N THR A 137 9.78 2.15 -10.52
CA THR A 137 10.63 3.16 -9.88
C THR A 137 10.17 3.51 -8.48
N GLY A 138 8.89 3.32 -8.16
CA GLY A 138 8.30 3.80 -6.92
C GLY A 138 8.28 5.32 -6.82
N GLY A 139 8.06 5.88 -5.64
CA GLY A 139 8.09 7.32 -5.39
C GLY A 139 7.85 7.65 -3.92
N GLY A 140 8.64 8.56 -3.36
CA GLY A 140 8.55 8.91 -1.95
C GLY A 140 8.72 7.68 -1.04
N THR A 141 7.70 7.38 -0.23
CA THR A 141 7.69 6.19 0.64
C THR A 141 7.14 4.93 -0.05
N ILE A 142 6.73 5.03 -1.32
CA ILE A 142 6.27 3.90 -2.11
C ILE A 142 7.48 3.22 -2.75
N GLU A 143 7.67 1.96 -2.41
CA GLU A 143 8.75 1.16 -2.98
C GLU A 143 8.42 0.71 -4.42
N PRO A 144 9.43 0.29 -5.21
CA PRO A 144 9.21 -0.26 -6.53
C PRO A 144 8.20 -1.40 -6.52
N ASN A 145 7.29 -1.38 -7.49
CA ASN A 145 6.28 -2.42 -7.74
C ASN A 145 5.25 -2.63 -6.61
N GLU A 146 5.03 -1.66 -5.74
CA GLU A 146 3.97 -1.77 -4.73
C GLU A 146 2.58 -1.53 -5.33
N ALA A 147 1.65 -2.44 -5.05
CA ALA A 147 0.22 -2.21 -5.22
C ALA A 147 -0.30 -1.34 -4.07
N LEU A 148 -1.27 -0.49 -4.35
CA LEU A 148 -1.78 0.50 -3.41
C LEU A 148 -3.29 0.37 -3.21
N ILE A 149 -3.75 0.80 -2.04
CA ILE A 149 -5.17 0.89 -1.70
C ILE A 149 -5.50 2.34 -1.40
N PHE A 150 -6.57 2.87 -2.02
CA PHE A 150 -7.08 4.20 -1.74
C PHE A 150 -8.56 4.18 -1.40
N ASP A 151 -8.91 4.74 -0.27
CA ASP A 151 -10.27 5.22 -0.01
C ASP A 151 -10.38 6.63 -0.58
N VAL A 152 -11.35 6.86 -1.46
CA VAL A 152 -11.57 8.15 -2.14
C VAL A 152 -13.02 8.56 -2.01
N GLU A 153 -13.25 9.77 -1.55
CA GLU A 153 -14.54 10.45 -1.53
C GLU A 153 -14.51 11.62 -2.53
N LEU A 154 -15.33 11.55 -3.56
CA LEU A 154 -15.47 12.63 -4.53
C LEU A 154 -16.48 13.65 -4.01
N ILE A 155 -15.99 14.81 -3.55
CA ILE A 155 -16.83 15.85 -2.94
C ILE A 155 -17.52 16.67 -4.02
N LYS A 156 -16.75 17.17 -5.02
CA LYS A 156 -17.27 17.98 -6.12
C LYS A 156 -16.35 17.99 -7.34
N ILE A 157 -16.93 18.34 -8.47
CA ILE A 157 -16.23 18.68 -9.71
C ILE A 157 -16.21 20.22 -9.80
N GLU A 158 -15.06 20.81 -10.13
CA GLU A 158 -14.86 22.26 -10.26
C GLU A 158 -14.98 22.71 -11.72
#